data_171afe84996dd2a344bf8cd889a4c35e
#
_entry.id   171afe84996dd2a344bf8cd889a4c35e
#
_cell.length_a   1.000
_cell.length_b   1.000
_cell.length_c   1.000
_cell.angle_alpha   90.00
_cell.angle_beta   90.00
_cell.angle_gamma   90.00
#
_symmetry.space_group_name_H-M   'P 1'
#
loop_
_entity.id
_entity.type
_entity.pdbx_description
1 polymer ?
#
loop_
_entity_poly.entity_id
_entity_poly.type
_entity_poly.pdbx_seq_one_letter_code
_entity_poly.pdbx_strand_id
1 'polypeptide(L)'
;MNGPDRRSFPWNPALAGFFVTAVLVLSGCATPQVSQLARDFPISTSGTAGTAAVEGSSAATIQPKFALPIVASVPGVPFFPQDDFQCGPAALAMLAQHAGVNVLPDELTEQVYVPGRQGSFQVEMLTATRRQALVAYPLQPQVEDLLREVASGHPVLVFQNLSLKVYPIWHYAVVIGFDRARNTIVLHSGVTERLEMSLFTFERTWARGEHWAMVALPPERLPATAQAERFAAAAAGLERVQPAAAQVAYKTALKAWPGQRAAMIGLGNAAYALGQPEEAAAHFESAIQAHADFADAWNNLAQVRLEQGRLPEAAKAIKRAVQVGGPRAERYSSLQKKILMQLPAPASVKSP
;
A
#
# COMPACT_ATOMS: atom_id res chain seq x y z
N MET A 1 -9.75 -42.01 31.10
CA MET A 1 -10.80 -42.03 30.05
C MET A 1 -10.18 -41.56 28.78
N ASN A 2 -10.22 -42.39 27.79
CA ASN A 2 -9.44 -42.49 26.55
C ASN A 2 -9.49 -41.28 25.67
N GLY A 3 -8.31 -40.75 25.29
CA GLY A 3 -8.15 -39.80 24.17
C GLY A 3 -8.15 -40.54 22.82
N PRO A 4 -8.55 -39.86 21.72
CA PRO A 4 -8.63 -40.51 20.41
C PRO A 4 -7.25 -40.63 19.74
N ASP A 5 -7.11 -41.82 19.22
CA ASP A 5 -6.06 -42.49 18.49
C ASP A 5 -5.49 -41.67 17.30
N ARG A 6 -4.17 -41.44 17.33
CA ARG A 6 -3.39 -40.90 16.19
C ARG A 6 -3.23 -42.00 15.16
N ARG A 7 -4.05 -42.05 14.14
CA ARG A 7 -3.77 -42.88 12.96
C ARG A 7 -2.74 -42.24 12.08
N SER A 8 -1.51 -42.70 12.21
CA SER A 8 -0.44 -42.53 11.25
C SER A 8 -0.84 -43.18 9.93
N PHE A 9 -0.94 -42.43 8.85
CA PHE A 9 -1.04 -42.96 7.49
C PHE A 9 0.32 -43.57 7.10
N PRO A 10 0.40 -44.84 6.77
CA PRO A 10 1.63 -45.47 6.27
C PRO A 10 1.87 -44.99 4.85
N TRP A 11 3.00 -44.37 4.63
CA TRP A 11 3.55 -44.12 3.28
C TRP A 11 3.85 -45.46 2.61
N ASN A 12 3.11 -45.76 1.55
CA ASN A 12 3.35 -46.96 0.76
C ASN A 12 4.27 -46.63 -0.43
N PRO A 13 5.56 -47.07 -0.42
CA PRO A 13 6.51 -46.76 -1.48
C PRO A 13 6.25 -47.52 -2.81
N ALA A 14 5.18 -48.29 -2.92
CA ALA A 14 4.89 -49.10 -4.10
C ALA A 14 4.14 -48.37 -5.25
N LEU A 15 3.86 -47.07 -5.12
CA LEU A 15 3.26 -46.26 -6.19
C LEU A 15 4.27 -45.35 -6.93
N ALA A 16 5.57 -45.55 -6.72
CA ALA A 16 6.65 -44.80 -7.39
C ALA A 16 6.99 -45.31 -8.80
N GLY A 17 6.15 -46.14 -9.40
CA GLY A 17 6.49 -46.89 -10.62
C GLY A 17 5.65 -46.63 -11.86
N PHE A 18 4.93 -45.52 -12.01
CA PHE A 18 4.21 -45.22 -13.27
C PHE A 18 4.12 -43.71 -13.56
N PHE A 19 5.26 -43.05 -13.69
CA PHE A 19 5.38 -41.79 -14.42
C PHE A 19 6.55 -41.85 -15.40
N VAL A 20 6.39 -42.72 -16.39
CA VAL A 20 7.24 -42.74 -17.57
C VAL A 20 6.56 -41.98 -18.68
N THR A 21 7.19 -40.88 -19.07
CA THR A 21 7.16 -40.24 -20.40
C THR A 21 5.77 -39.87 -20.97
N ALA A 22 5.16 -38.82 -20.42
CA ALA A 22 4.60 -37.80 -21.27
C ALA A 22 5.53 -36.56 -21.20
N VAL A 23 6.52 -36.53 -22.07
CA VAL A 23 7.16 -35.29 -22.47
C VAL A 23 6.13 -34.52 -23.30
N LEU A 24 5.13 -34.00 -22.63
CA LEU A 24 4.38 -32.86 -23.11
C LEU A 24 5.42 -31.75 -23.20
N VAL A 25 5.77 -31.38 -24.43
CA VAL A 25 6.31 -30.09 -24.79
C VAL A 25 5.28 -29.07 -24.30
N LEU A 26 5.34 -28.77 -23.00
CA LEU A 26 4.79 -27.57 -22.43
C LEU A 26 5.63 -26.44 -23.04
N SER A 27 5.28 -26.06 -24.29
CA SER A 27 5.50 -24.70 -24.73
C SER A 27 4.95 -23.86 -23.58
N GLY A 28 5.85 -23.36 -22.72
CA GLY A 28 5.51 -22.60 -21.54
C GLY A 28 4.71 -21.41 -22.03
N CYS A 29 3.38 -21.47 -21.88
CA CYS A 29 2.55 -20.29 -22.08
C CYS A 29 3.07 -19.27 -21.08
N ALA A 30 3.95 -18.38 -21.58
CA ALA A 30 4.37 -17.22 -20.85
C ALA A 30 3.10 -16.50 -20.37
N THR A 31 3.04 -16.18 -19.10
CA THR A 31 1.93 -15.41 -18.59
C THR A 31 1.91 -14.06 -19.28
N PRO A 32 0.76 -13.46 -19.53
CA PRO A 32 0.66 -12.24 -20.31
C PRO A 32 1.54 -11.10 -19.78
N GLN A 33 1.65 -10.96 -18.46
CA GLN A 33 2.43 -9.87 -17.84
C GLN A 33 3.95 -10.06 -17.99
N VAL A 34 4.48 -11.28 -17.78
CA VAL A 34 5.91 -11.56 -17.95
C VAL A 34 6.30 -11.41 -19.41
N SER A 35 5.44 -11.84 -20.34
CA SER A 35 5.67 -11.66 -21.78
C SER A 35 5.64 -10.18 -22.16
N GLN A 36 4.77 -9.38 -21.57
CA GLN A 36 4.71 -7.93 -21.79
C GLN A 36 5.97 -7.26 -21.24
N LEU A 37 6.39 -7.61 -20.03
CA LEU A 37 7.61 -7.11 -19.41
C LEU A 37 8.85 -7.34 -20.30
N ALA A 38 8.96 -8.52 -20.93
CA ALA A 38 10.07 -8.84 -21.82
C ALA A 38 10.07 -7.98 -23.09
N ARG A 39 8.90 -7.57 -23.59
CA ARG A 39 8.77 -6.63 -24.71
C ARG A 39 9.10 -5.19 -24.34
N ASP A 40 8.61 -4.75 -23.19
CA ASP A 40 8.74 -3.35 -22.75
C ASP A 40 10.16 -3.03 -22.24
N PHE A 41 10.86 -4.03 -21.72
CA PHE A 41 12.22 -3.92 -21.19
C PHE A 41 13.12 -5.00 -21.79
N PRO A 42 13.45 -4.94 -23.11
CA PRO A 42 14.29 -5.96 -23.75
C PRO A 42 15.68 -5.99 -23.12
N ILE A 43 16.20 -7.21 -22.96
CA ILE A 43 17.59 -7.42 -22.55
C ILE A 43 18.46 -7.41 -23.80
N SER A 44 19.17 -6.29 -24.01
CA SER A 44 20.11 -6.20 -25.13
C SER A 44 21.29 -7.12 -24.89
N THR A 45 21.45 -8.16 -25.72
CA THR A 45 22.57 -9.12 -25.67
C THR A 45 23.75 -8.68 -26.50
N SER A 46 23.69 -7.54 -27.21
CA SER A 46 24.75 -7.07 -28.11
C SER A 46 25.41 -5.79 -27.60
N GLY A 47 26.66 -5.93 -27.16
CA GLY A 47 27.58 -4.82 -27.01
C GLY A 47 28.06 -4.35 -28.39
N THR A 48 27.31 -3.49 -29.05
CA THR A 48 27.77 -2.64 -30.15
C THR A 48 27.06 -1.32 -30.08
N ALA A 49 27.82 -0.28 -29.77
CA ALA A 49 27.35 1.11 -29.80
C ALA A 49 27.03 1.48 -31.25
N GLY A 50 25.74 1.46 -31.58
CA GLY A 50 25.21 2.00 -32.81
C GLY A 50 24.62 3.38 -32.54
N THR A 51 25.29 4.43 -33.04
CA THR A 51 24.76 5.79 -33.15
C THR A 51 23.60 5.78 -34.13
N ALA A 52 22.37 5.82 -33.65
CA ALA A 52 21.19 6.09 -34.48
C ALA A 52 20.79 7.56 -34.30
N ALA A 53 20.85 8.31 -35.40
CA ALA A 53 20.33 9.67 -35.50
C ALA A 53 18.80 9.68 -35.30
N VAL A 54 18.33 10.53 -34.39
CA VAL A 54 16.89 10.76 -34.16
C VAL A 54 16.47 11.98 -34.93
N GLU A 55 15.71 11.76 -36.00
CA GLU A 55 14.93 12.80 -36.65
C GLU A 55 13.64 13.07 -35.89
N GLY A 56 13.27 14.34 -35.80
CA GLY A 56 12.29 14.89 -34.88
C GLY A 56 10.85 14.43 -35.04
N SER A 57 10.19 14.35 -33.92
CA SER A 57 8.73 14.47 -33.79
C SER A 57 8.36 15.01 -32.43
N SER A 58 7.55 16.05 -32.45
CA SER A 58 6.67 16.66 -31.44
C SER A 58 6.84 16.29 -29.96
N ALA A 59 7.07 17.33 -29.16
CA ALA A 59 7.25 17.30 -27.70
C ALA A 59 5.98 16.85 -26.93
N ALA A 60 5.86 15.55 -26.72
CA ALA A 60 5.22 15.02 -25.54
C ALA A 60 6.33 14.90 -24.48
N THR A 61 6.15 15.47 -23.29
CA THR A 61 7.09 15.35 -22.18
C THR A 61 7.20 13.87 -21.79
N ILE A 62 8.13 13.17 -22.41
CA ILE A 62 8.47 11.78 -22.08
C ILE A 62 9.17 11.88 -20.73
N GLN A 63 8.45 11.58 -19.65
CA GLN A 63 9.12 11.23 -18.40
C GLN A 63 10.10 10.10 -18.72
N PRO A 64 11.37 10.16 -18.23
CA PRO A 64 12.32 9.11 -18.51
C PRO A 64 11.70 7.79 -18.02
N LYS A 65 11.42 6.88 -18.96
CA LYS A 65 10.89 5.56 -18.66
C LYS A 65 11.89 4.91 -17.71
N PHE A 66 11.48 4.64 -16.45
CA PHE A 66 12.35 4.02 -15.46
C PHE A 66 12.94 2.75 -16.07
N ALA A 67 14.25 2.72 -16.26
CA ALA A 67 14.92 1.57 -16.84
C ALA A 67 14.97 0.45 -15.78
N LEU A 68 14.13 -0.57 -15.94
CA LEU A 68 14.15 -1.73 -15.06
C LEU A 68 15.47 -2.50 -15.20
N PRO A 69 16.29 -2.65 -14.14
CA PRO A 69 17.56 -3.35 -14.22
C PRO A 69 17.36 -4.83 -14.58
N ILE A 70 18.42 -5.47 -15.10
CA ILE A 70 18.39 -6.91 -15.41
C ILE A 70 18.33 -7.71 -14.12
N VAL A 71 19.12 -7.32 -13.12
CA VAL A 71 19.22 -7.98 -11.81
C VAL A 71 19.01 -6.95 -10.71
N ALA A 72 18.24 -7.29 -9.69
CA ALA A 72 18.15 -6.51 -8.47
C ALA A 72 18.01 -7.43 -7.26
N SER A 73 18.49 -6.95 -6.11
CA SER A 73 18.36 -7.63 -4.82
C SER A 73 18.22 -6.59 -3.72
N VAL A 74 17.34 -6.85 -2.76
CA VAL A 74 17.17 -6.05 -1.56
C VAL A 74 18.02 -6.66 -0.44
N PRO A 75 19.12 -6.02 -0.04
CA PRO A 75 19.96 -6.54 1.03
C PRO A 75 19.34 -6.29 2.40
N GLY A 76 19.75 -7.10 3.39
CA GLY A 76 19.40 -6.86 4.79
C GLY A 76 17.94 -7.11 5.17
N VAL A 77 17.17 -7.79 4.33
CA VAL A 77 15.85 -8.28 4.73
C VAL A 77 16.03 -9.47 5.66
N PRO A 78 15.60 -9.40 6.92
CA PRO A 78 15.74 -10.53 7.83
C PRO A 78 14.89 -11.70 7.36
N PHE A 79 15.32 -12.92 7.75
CA PHE A 79 14.55 -14.12 7.48
C PHE A 79 14.01 -14.71 8.79
N PHE A 80 12.71 -14.96 8.82
CA PHE A 80 12.04 -15.69 9.89
C PHE A 80 11.45 -16.97 9.30
N PRO A 81 11.99 -18.15 9.66
CA PRO A 81 11.38 -19.42 9.29
C PRO A 81 9.93 -19.46 9.76
N GLN A 82 9.05 -19.98 8.94
CA GLN A 82 7.61 -19.97 9.21
C GLN A 82 7.18 -21.34 9.71
N ASP A 83 6.61 -21.37 10.89
CA ASP A 83 5.85 -22.51 11.37
C ASP A 83 4.51 -22.63 10.63
N ASP A 84 3.79 -23.72 10.82
CA ASP A 84 2.49 -23.96 10.21
C ASP A 84 1.55 -22.77 10.48
N PHE A 85 0.94 -22.23 9.42
CA PHE A 85 -0.01 -21.11 9.44
C PHE A 85 0.55 -19.74 9.87
N GLN A 86 1.85 -19.61 10.12
CA GLN A 86 2.52 -18.37 10.57
C GLN A 86 3.13 -17.54 9.42
N CYS A 87 2.78 -17.83 8.17
CA CYS A 87 3.34 -17.12 7.01
C CYS A 87 3.04 -15.61 7.02
N GLY A 88 1.85 -15.19 7.50
CA GLY A 88 1.48 -13.79 7.59
C GLY A 88 2.34 -12.99 8.58
N PRO A 89 2.35 -13.35 9.88
CA PRO A 89 3.16 -12.70 10.89
C PRO A 89 4.64 -12.63 10.54
N ALA A 90 5.23 -13.76 10.11
CA ALA A 90 6.66 -13.83 9.76
C ALA A 90 6.99 -12.92 8.56
N ALA A 91 6.22 -12.98 7.48
CA ALA A 91 6.43 -12.13 6.31
C ALA A 91 6.26 -10.64 6.64
N LEU A 92 5.30 -10.27 7.50
CA LEU A 92 5.13 -8.88 7.92
C LEU A 92 6.28 -8.41 8.81
N ALA A 93 6.79 -9.25 9.72
CA ALA A 93 7.95 -8.92 10.54
C ALA A 93 9.20 -8.65 9.68
N MET A 94 9.41 -9.44 8.62
CA MET A 94 10.50 -9.21 7.66
C MET A 94 10.43 -7.82 7.04
N LEU A 95 9.24 -7.38 6.58
CA LEU A 95 9.05 -6.04 6.02
C LEU A 95 9.24 -4.95 7.07
N ALA A 96 8.64 -5.10 8.24
CA ALA A 96 8.68 -4.11 9.30
C ALA A 96 10.12 -3.89 9.80
N GLN A 97 10.88 -4.97 10.03
CA GLN A 97 12.28 -4.86 10.43
C GLN A 97 13.16 -4.25 9.36
N HIS A 98 12.95 -4.60 8.09
CA HIS A 98 13.65 -3.94 6.99
C HIS A 98 13.32 -2.43 6.91
N ALA A 99 12.10 -2.04 7.28
CA ALA A 99 11.69 -0.64 7.40
C ALA A 99 12.19 0.06 8.67
N GLY A 100 12.96 -0.63 9.53
CA GLY A 100 13.56 -0.09 10.75
C GLY A 100 12.70 -0.23 12.01
N VAL A 101 11.61 -0.99 11.95
CA VAL A 101 10.74 -1.27 13.12
C VAL A 101 11.10 -2.63 13.71
N ASN A 102 11.63 -2.64 14.92
CA ASN A 102 11.98 -3.89 15.61
C ASN A 102 10.73 -4.56 16.19
N VAL A 103 10.16 -5.49 15.44
CA VAL A 103 8.99 -6.30 15.84
C VAL A 103 9.19 -7.74 15.43
N LEU A 104 8.84 -8.68 16.31
CA LEU A 104 8.99 -10.13 16.08
C LEU A 104 7.68 -10.73 15.52
N PRO A 105 7.75 -11.89 14.83
CA PRO A 105 6.56 -12.58 14.31
C PRO A 105 5.50 -12.86 15.40
N ASP A 106 5.91 -13.28 16.58
CA ASP A 106 4.99 -13.60 17.68
C ASP A 106 4.15 -12.40 18.12
N GLU A 107 4.75 -11.20 18.15
CA GLU A 107 4.06 -9.95 18.50
C GLU A 107 3.02 -9.55 17.42
N LEU A 108 3.25 -9.96 16.19
CA LEU A 108 2.32 -9.73 15.08
C LEU A 108 1.25 -10.82 14.97
N THR A 109 1.51 -12.01 15.49
CA THR A 109 0.55 -13.13 15.45
C THR A 109 -0.78 -12.74 16.08
N GLU A 110 -0.78 -12.10 17.23
CA GLU A 110 -2.00 -11.62 17.88
C GLU A 110 -2.77 -10.57 17.06
N GLN A 111 -2.10 -9.89 16.12
CA GLN A 111 -2.67 -8.82 15.32
C GLN A 111 -3.20 -9.28 13.97
N VAL A 112 -2.62 -10.32 13.39
CA VAL A 112 -2.93 -10.72 12.00
C VAL A 112 -3.42 -12.15 11.86
N TYR A 113 -3.20 -13.03 12.83
CA TYR A 113 -3.63 -14.42 12.74
C TYR A 113 -5.10 -14.58 13.08
N VAL A 114 -5.84 -15.25 12.20
CA VAL A 114 -7.26 -15.55 12.37
C VAL A 114 -7.44 -17.05 12.56
N PRO A 115 -7.67 -17.57 13.80
CA PRO A 115 -7.71 -19.00 14.09
C PRO A 115 -8.70 -19.79 13.25
N GLY A 116 -9.89 -19.25 13.01
CA GLY A 116 -10.93 -19.88 12.20
C GLY A 116 -10.57 -20.04 10.71
N ARG A 117 -9.50 -19.38 10.26
CA ARG A 117 -8.97 -19.45 8.89
C ARG A 117 -7.62 -20.15 8.81
N GLN A 118 -6.99 -20.40 9.93
CA GLN A 118 -5.60 -20.89 10.01
C GLN A 118 -4.66 -20.04 9.14
N GLY A 119 -4.75 -18.71 9.25
CA GLY A 119 -3.98 -17.76 8.45
C GLY A 119 -4.38 -16.31 8.68
N SER A 120 -3.89 -15.42 7.83
CA SER A 120 -4.11 -13.96 7.91
C SER A 120 -4.84 -13.46 6.66
N PHE A 121 -5.73 -12.47 6.82
CA PHE A 121 -6.29 -11.75 5.68
C PHE A 121 -5.41 -10.56 5.30
N GLN A 122 -5.54 -10.09 4.07
CA GLN A 122 -4.83 -8.90 3.59
C GLN A 122 -5.17 -7.64 4.38
N VAL A 123 -6.41 -7.51 4.86
CA VAL A 123 -6.86 -6.35 5.65
C VAL A 123 -6.19 -6.30 7.02
N GLU A 124 -5.97 -7.44 7.68
CA GLU A 124 -5.19 -7.53 8.93
C GLU A 124 -3.73 -7.16 8.69
N MET A 125 -3.14 -7.64 7.59
CA MET A 125 -1.75 -7.31 7.21
C MET A 125 -1.58 -5.79 7.02
N LEU A 126 -2.49 -5.14 6.29
CA LEU A 126 -2.50 -3.68 6.12
C LEU A 126 -2.68 -2.94 7.45
N THR A 127 -3.57 -3.45 8.31
CA THR A 127 -3.89 -2.82 9.60
C THR A 127 -2.72 -2.93 10.57
N ALA A 128 -2.11 -4.11 10.68
CA ALA A 128 -0.95 -4.33 11.54
C ALA A 128 0.26 -3.50 11.09
N THR A 129 0.50 -3.39 9.77
CA THR A 129 1.52 -2.49 9.21
C THR A 129 1.33 -1.06 9.69
N ARG A 130 0.09 -0.54 9.65
CA ARG A 130 -0.24 0.81 10.11
C ARG A 130 -0.04 1.01 11.62
N ARG A 131 -0.32 -0.03 12.42
CA ARG A 131 -0.04 0.00 13.88
C ARG A 131 1.45 0.16 14.18
N GLN A 132 2.30 -0.32 13.28
CA GLN A 132 3.76 -0.14 13.35
C GLN A 132 4.22 1.25 12.82
N ALA A 133 3.32 2.21 12.65
CA ALA A 133 3.59 3.54 12.10
C ALA A 133 4.16 3.53 10.67
N LEU A 134 4.00 2.44 9.92
CA LEU A 134 4.43 2.30 8.54
C LEU A 134 3.30 2.57 7.56
N VAL A 135 3.61 3.18 6.43
CA VAL A 135 2.69 3.31 5.30
C VAL A 135 2.55 1.93 4.66
N ALA A 136 1.36 1.33 4.78
CA ALA A 136 0.99 0.13 4.06
C ALA A 136 0.49 0.51 2.66
N TYR A 137 1.32 0.33 1.63
CA TYR A 137 0.99 0.73 0.26
C TYR A 137 0.75 -0.51 -0.62
N PRO A 138 -0.52 -0.82 -0.96
CA PRO A 138 -0.83 -1.88 -1.91
C PRO A 138 -0.36 -1.52 -3.31
N LEU A 139 0.32 -2.43 -3.99
CA LEU A 139 0.79 -2.23 -5.36
C LEU A 139 -0.34 -2.38 -6.38
N GLN A 140 -0.13 -1.88 -7.59
CA GLN A 140 -0.95 -2.29 -8.74
C GLN A 140 -0.69 -3.77 -9.03
N PRO A 141 -1.67 -4.52 -9.54
CA PRO A 141 -1.55 -5.95 -9.79
C PRO A 141 -0.69 -6.25 -11.03
N GLN A 142 0.51 -5.68 -11.09
CA GLN A 142 1.43 -5.75 -12.24
C GLN A 142 2.81 -6.22 -11.82
N VAL A 143 3.38 -7.15 -12.58
CA VAL A 143 4.75 -7.66 -12.35
C VAL A 143 5.76 -6.52 -12.44
N GLU A 144 5.57 -5.58 -13.36
CA GLU A 144 6.47 -4.42 -13.51
C GLU A 144 6.57 -3.61 -12.23
N ASP A 145 5.43 -3.27 -11.59
CA ASP A 145 5.40 -2.49 -10.35
C ASP A 145 6.11 -3.22 -9.21
N LEU A 146 5.89 -4.53 -9.09
CA LEU A 146 6.58 -5.35 -8.10
C LEU A 146 8.11 -5.30 -8.31
N LEU A 147 8.57 -5.48 -9.55
CA LEU A 147 10.01 -5.47 -9.85
C LEU A 147 10.62 -4.07 -9.68
N ARG A 148 9.86 -2.98 -9.93
CA ARG A 148 10.30 -1.60 -9.67
C ARG A 148 10.53 -1.35 -8.18
N GLU A 149 9.64 -1.83 -7.30
CA GLU A 149 9.84 -1.71 -5.86
C GLU A 149 11.09 -2.45 -5.41
N VAL A 150 11.26 -3.71 -5.85
CA VAL A 150 12.45 -4.50 -5.52
C VAL A 150 13.73 -3.83 -6.04
N ALA A 151 13.72 -3.29 -7.26
CA ALA A 151 14.84 -2.56 -7.84
C ALA A 151 15.17 -1.27 -7.09
N SER A 152 14.20 -0.71 -6.36
CA SER A 152 14.36 0.49 -5.53
C SER A 152 14.75 0.16 -4.07
N GLY A 153 15.03 -1.11 -3.77
CA GLY A 153 15.43 -1.55 -2.43
C GLY A 153 14.26 -1.79 -1.47
N HIS A 154 13.05 -1.94 -1.99
CA HIS A 154 11.87 -2.22 -1.19
C HIS A 154 11.49 -3.70 -1.30
N PRO A 155 11.52 -4.49 -0.20
CA PRO A 155 11.01 -5.85 -0.20
C PRO A 155 9.49 -5.81 -0.36
N VAL A 156 8.93 -6.75 -1.12
CA VAL A 156 7.51 -6.76 -1.45
C VAL A 156 6.83 -7.98 -0.82
N LEU A 157 5.86 -7.74 0.06
CA LEU A 157 4.98 -8.78 0.55
C LEU A 157 3.99 -9.17 -0.54
N VAL A 158 3.89 -10.46 -0.83
CA VAL A 158 2.97 -11.01 -1.83
C VAL A 158 2.07 -12.07 -1.22
N PHE A 159 0.85 -12.18 -1.77
CA PHE A 159 -0.09 -13.24 -1.42
C PHE A 159 -0.26 -14.18 -2.60
N GLN A 160 -0.07 -15.47 -2.37
CA GLN A 160 -0.06 -16.51 -3.40
C GLN A 160 -1.02 -17.64 -3.06
N ASN A 161 -1.50 -18.33 -4.08
CA ASN A 161 -2.04 -19.67 -3.93
C ASN A 161 -1.08 -20.67 -4.58
N LEU A 162 -0.39 -21.45 -3.76
CA LEU A 162 0.64 -22.39 -4.20
C LEU A 162 0.07 -23.66 -4.84
N SER A 163 -1.26 -23.85 -4.79
CA SER A 163 -1.94 -25.05 -5.31
C SER A 163 -3.02 -24.69 -6.34
N LEU A 164 -3.98 -25.57 -6.57
CA LEU A 164 -5.09 -25.37 -7.49
C LEU A 164 -6.18 -24.48 -6.87
N LYS A 165 -7.01 -23.85 -7.70
CA LYS A 165 -8.14 -23.03 -7.21
C LYS A 165 -9.13 -23.82 -6.37
N VAL A 166 -9.31 -25.12 -6.67
CA VAL A 166 -10.25 -26.02 -5.97
C VAL A 166 -9.71 -26.53 -4.62
N TYR A 167 -8.39 -26.53 -4.44
CA TYR A 167 -7.71 -26.87 -3.19
C TYR A 167 -6.61 -25.82 -2.92
N PRO A 168 -6.98 -24.62 -2.48
CA PRO A 168 -6.01 -23.54 -2.33
C PRO A 168 -5.08 -23.78 -1.14
N ILE A 169 -3.79 -23.49 -1.35
CA ILE A 169 -2.78 -23.35 -0.30
C ILE A 169 -2.35 -21.89 -0.30
N TRP A 170 -2.98 -21.11 0.56
CA TRP A 170 -2.73 -19.69 0.69
C TRP A 170 -1.41 -19.43 1.42
N HIS A 171 -0.62 -18.52 0.88
CA HIS A 171 0.72 -18.30 1.39
C HIS A 171 1.15 -16.84 1.21
N TYR A 172 1.79 -16.29 2.26
CA TYR A 172 2.51 -15.03 2.19
C TYR A 172 4.01 -15.29 2.04
N ALA A 173 4.64 -14.56 1.13
CA ALA A 173 6.08 -14.56 0.93
C ALA A 173 6.59 -13.14 0.74
N VAL A 174 7.90 -12.94 0.89
CA VAL A 174 8.56 -11.64 0.69
C VAL A 174 9.49 -11.73 -0.49
N VAL A 175 9.19 -10.98 -1.55
CA VAL A 175 10.08 -10.87 -2.72
C VAL A 175 11.23 -9.94 -2.37
N ILE A 176 12.46 -10.43 -2.56
CA ILE A 176 13.69 -9.74 -2.19
C ILE A 176 14.67 -9.59 -3.36
N GLY A 177 14.37 -10.13 -4.52
CA GLY A 177 15.25 -10.01 -5.68
C GLY A 177 14.69 -10.65 -6.95
N PHE A 178 15.35 -10.36 -8.06
CA PHE A 178 15.05 -10.97 -9.34
C PHE A 178 16.29 -10.96 -10.27
N ASP A 179 16.28 -11.87 -11.24
CA ASP A 179 17.18 -11.89 -12.40
C ASP A 179 16.33 -12.12 -13.66
N ARG A 180 16.15 -11.08 -14.47
CA ARG A 180 15.36 -11.11 -15.69
C ARG A 180 16.04 -11.93 -16.80
N ALA A 181 17.38 -11.95 -16.83
CA ALA A 181 18.12 -12.74 -17.83
C ALA A 181 17.93 -14.25 -17.58
N ARG A 182 17.92 -14.66 -16.31
CA ARG A 182 17.65 -16.05 -15.90
C ARG A 182 16.15 -16.35 -15.75
N ASN A 183 15.30 -15.35 -15.91
CA ASN A 183 13.85 -15.45 -15.67
C ASN A 183 13.52 -15.98 -14.26
N THR A 184 14.24 -15.50 -13.24
CA THR A 184 14.08 -15.91 -11.84
C THR A 184 13.65 -14.78 -10.95
N ILE A 185 12.92 -15.12 -9.89
CA ILE A 185 12.58 -14.26 -8.77
C ILE A 185 13.03 -14.92 -7.46
N VAL A 186 13.43 -14.11 -6.49
CA VAL A 186 14.00 -14.58 -5.21
C VAL A 186 13.07 -14.13 -4.09
N LEU A 187 12.67 -15.07 -3.24
CA LEU A 187 11.75 -14.83 -2.14
C LEU A 187 12.29 -15.39 -0.81
N HIS A 188 11.90 -14.76 0.30
CA HIS A 188 11.83 -15.44 1.58
C HIS A 188 10.45 -16.10 1.68
N SER A 189 10.40 -17.42 1.80
CA SER A 189 9.16 -18.19 1.67
C SER A 189 9.18 -19.48 2.51
N GLY A 190 8.23 -19.64 3.41
CA GLY A 190 8.16 -20.79 4.29
C GLY A 190 9.41 -20.94 5.15
N VAL A 191 10.02 -22.08 5.07
CA VAL A 191 11.30 -22.40 5.77
C VAL A 191 12.52 -22.15 4.90
N THR A 192 12.36 -21.57 3.71
CA THR A 192 13.43 -21.38 2.76
C THR A 192 13.83 -19.92 2.66
N GLU A 193 15.00 -19.60 3.17
CA GLU A 193 15.66 -18.34 2.94
C GLU A 193 16.13 -18.27 1.46
N ARG A 194 15.80 -17.19 0.75
CA ARG A 194 16.22 -16.94 -0.64
C ARG A 194 15.81 -18.05 -1.63
N LEU A 195 14.54 -18.47 -1.55
CA LEU A 195 13.97 -19.39 -2.54
C LEU A 195 14.02 -18.77 -3.94
N GLU A 196 14.77 -19.38 -4.85
CA GLU A 196 14.74 -19.02 -6.27
C GLU A 196 13.67 -19.82 -7.00
N MET A 197 12.86 -19.14 -7.78
CA MET A 197 11.87 -19.78 -8.64
C MET A 197 11.72 -19.06 -9.98
N SER A 198 11.16 -19.75 -10.98
CA SER A 198 10.84 -19.13 -12.27
C SER A 198 9.84 -18.00 -12.09
N LEU A 199 10.08 -16.85 -12.72
CA LEU A 199 9.17 -15.71 -12.73
C LEU A 199 7.78 -16.08 -13.30
N PHE A 200 7.72 -17.01 -14.27
CA PHE A 200 6.42 -17.53 -14.77
C PHE A 200 5.67 -18.37 -13.74
N THR A 201 6.37 -19.20 -12.96
CA THR A 201 5.74 -19.97 -11.89
C THR A 201 5.23 -19.04 -10.79
N PHE A 202 6.05 -18.06 -10.41
CA PHE A 202 5.69 -17.03 -9.45
C PHE A 202 4.41 -16.29 -9.90
N GLU A 203 4.39 -15.77 -11.12
CA GLU A 203 3.23 -15.00 -11.60
C GLU A 203 1.95 -15.86 -11.58
N ARG A 204 2.01 -17.14 -11.95
CA ARG A 204 0.85 -18.03 -11.88
C ARG A 204 0.33 -18.26 -10.46
N THR A 205 1.21 -18.41 -9.48
CA THR A 205 0.81 -18.56 -8.07
C THR A 205 0.27 -17.25 -7.51
N TRP A 206 0.89 -16.14 -7.88
CA TRP A 206 0.49 -14.79 -7.49
C TRP A 206 -0.83 -14.36 -8.15
N ALA A 207 -1.05 -14.69 -9.43
CA ALA A 207 -2.30 -14.45 -10.13
C ALA A 207 -3.49 -15.19 -9.46
N ARG A 208 -3.27 -16.37 -8.89
CA ARG A 208 -4.29 -17.06 -8.10
C ARG A 208 -4.59 -16.38 -6.76
N GLY A 209 -3.69 -15.57 -6.26
CA GLY A 209 -3.85 -14.64 -5.12
C GLY A 209 -4.29 -13.24 -5.54
N GLU A 210 -4.91 -13.09 -6.72
CA GLU A 210 -5.43 -11.82 -7.26
C GLU A 210 -4.33 -10.76 -7.46
N HIS A 211 -3.09 -11.18 -7.65
CA HIS A 211 -1.91 -10.31 -7.74
C HIS A 211 -1.77 -9.34 -6.55
N TRP A 212 -2.25 -9.75 -5.37
CA TRP A 212 -2.14 -8.88 -4.21
C TRP A 212 -0.69 -8.80 -3.73
N ALA A 213 -0.24 -7.57 -3.58
CA ALA A 213 1.08 -7.24 -3.05
C ALA A 213 1.07 -5.90 -2.33
N MET A 214 2.00 -5.70 -1.39
CA MET A 214 2.22 -4.42 -0.74
C MET A 214 3.67 -4.21 -0.36
N VAL A 215 4.05 -2.94 -0.19
CA VAL A 215 5.26 -2.54 0.53
C VAL A 215 4.88 -1.88 1.85
N ALA A 216 5.77 -1.99 2.85
CA ALA A 216 5.67 -1.31 4.12
C ALA A 216 6.85 -0.35 4.24
N LEU A 217 6.60 0.94 4.27
CA LEU A 217 7.64 1.96 4.25
C LEU A 217 7.48 2.97 5.40
N PRO A 218 8.57 3.54 5.91
CA PRO A 218 8.51 4.70 6.78
C PRO A 218 7.73 5.85 6.11
N PRO A 219 7.00 6.67 6.88
CA PRO A 219 6.13 7.71 6.31
C PRO A 219 6.88 8.82 5.55
N GLU A 220 8.20 8.92 5.74
CA GLU A 220 9.09 9.84 5.01
C GLU A 220 9.45 9.36 3.61
N ARG A 221 9.14 8.11 3.27
CA ARG A 221 9.53 7.48 2.00
C ARG A 221 8.32 7.24 1.09
N LEU A 222 8.52 7.51 -0.19
CA LEU A 222 7.55 7.14 -1.22
C LEU A 222 7.91 5.76 -1.81
N PRO A 223 6.90 4.91 -2.09
CA PRO A 223 7.10 3.78 -2.97
C PRO A 223 7.63 4.22 -4.35
N ALA A 224 8.43 3.39 -4.99
CA ALA A 224 8.93 3.67 -6.34
C ALA A 224 7.79 3.77 -7.38
N THR A 225 6.68 3.10 -7.10
CA THR A 225 5.47 3.10 -7.93
C THR A 225 4.37 4.02 -7.39
N ALA A 226 4.73 4.96 -6.51
CA ALA A 226 3.77 5.82 -5.85
C ALA A 226 2.98 6.68 -6.84
N GLN A 227 1.67 6.72 -6.62
CA GLN A 227 0.73 7.61 -7.29
C GLN A 227 0.07 8.51 -6.25
N ALA A 228 -0.16 9.77 -6.58
CA ALA A 228 -0.60 10.80 -5.64
C ALA A 228 -1.83 10.38 -4.81
N GLU A 229 -2.89 9.93 -5.50
CA GLU A 229 -4.16 9.54 -4.87
C GLU A 229 -4.01 8.28 -4.03
N ARG A 230 -3.26 7.29 -4.53
CA ARG A 230 -3.06 6.01 -3.84
C ARG A 230 -2.19 6.17 -2.60
N PHE A 231 -1.15 7.01 -2.68
CA PHE A 231 -0.30 7.27 -1.52
C PHE A 231 -1.06 8.08 -0.46
N ALA A 232 -1.84 9.09 -0.86
CA ALA A 232 -2.70 9.83 0.07
C ALA A 232 -3.74 8.91 0.74
N ALA A 233 -4.31 7.94 0.00
CA ALA A 233 -5.22 6.94 0.57
C ALA A 233 -4.49 5.98 1.54
N ALA A 234 -3.26 5.59 1.25
CA ALA A 234 -2.45 4.78 2.17
C ALA A 234 -2.12 5.56 3.46
N ALA A 235 -1.77 6.86 3.34
CA ALA A 235 -1.55 7.76 4.47
C ALA A 235 -2.83 7.96 5.32
N ALA A 236 -4.00 8.06 4.69
CA ALA A 236 -5.29 8.14 5.39
C ALA A 236 -5.56 6.91 6.27
N GLY A 237 -5.02 5.76 5.92
CA GLY A 237 -5.08 4.56 6.75
C GLY A 237 -4.34 4.69 8.09
N LEU A 238 -3.41 5.63 8.22
CA LEU A 238 -2.70 5.91 9.47
C LEU A 238 -3.46 6.86 10.42
N GLU A 239 -4.34 7.72 9.91
CA GLU A 239 -4.95 8.82 10.67
C GLU A 239 -5.53 8.39 12.02
N ARG A 240 -6.18 7.21 12.07
CA ARG A 240 -6.88 6.73 13.28
C ARG A 240 -5.97 6.03 14.28
N VAL A 241 -4.85 5.48 13.83
CA VAL A 241 -4.00 4.62 14.67
C VAL A 241 -2.65 5.25 14.97
N GLN A 242 -2.13 6.04 14.02
CA GLN A 242 -0.81 6.69 14.09
C GLN A 242 -0.88 8.08 13.44
N PRO A 243 -1.62 9.05 14.03
CA PRO A 243 -1.82 10.36 13.39
C PRO A 243 -0.52 11.14 13.17
N ALA A 244 0.50 10.94 14.02
CA ALA A 244 1.83 11.54 13.80
C ALA A 244 2.50 11.01 12.53
N ALA A 245 2.46 9.69 12.31
CA ALA A 245 2.97 9.07 11.09
C ALA A 245 2.15 9.51 9.85
N ALA A 246 0.82 9.65 9.99
CA ALA A 246 -0.03 10.18 8.94
C ALA A 246 0.38 11.61 8.55
N GLN A 247 0.65 12.47 9.53
CA GLN A 247 1.10 13.86 9.29
C GLN A 247 2.40 13.88 8.47
N VAL A 248 3.36 13.02 8.82
CA VAL A 248 4.62 12.89 8.06
C VAL A 248 4.37 12.38 6.65
N ALA A 249 3.54 11.32 6.49
CA ALA A 249 3.22 10.77 5.17
C ALA A 249 2.54 11.81 4.27
N TYR A 250 1.63 12.63 4.80
CA TYR A 250 1.01 13.70 4.02
C TYR A 250 2.00 14.82 3.65
N LYS A 251 2.91 15.19 4.55
CA LYS A 251 4.00 16.12 4.23
C LYS A 251 4.88 15.56 3.11
N THR A 252 5.16 14.25 3.14
CA THR A 252 5.90 13.54 2.08
C THR A 252 5.13 13.57 0.75
N ALA A 253 3.81 13.30 0.78
CA ALA A 253 2.96 13.39 -0.40
C ALA A 253 2.96 14.80 -1.02
N LEU A 254 2.80 15.84 -0.21
CA LEU A 254 2.74 17.23 -0.68
C LEU A 254 4.10 17.76 -1.20
N LYS A 255 5.21 17.17 -0.75
CA LYS A 255 6.53 17.42 -1.32
C LYS A 255 6.67 16.93 -2.75
N ALA A 256 6.10 15.76 -3.04
CA ALA A 256 6.11 15.15 -4.37
C ALA A 256 5.00 15.69 -5.27
N TRP A 257 3.82 15.95 -4.72
CA TRP A 257 2.62 16.42 -5.44
C TRP A 257 2.02 17.64 -4.75
N PRO A 258 2.60 18.84 -4.93
CA PRO A 258 2.06 20.07 -4.38
C PRO A 258 0.59 20.28 -4.82
N GLY A 259 -0.27 20.60 -3.87
CA GLY A 259 -1.69 20.83 -4.15
C GLY A 259 -2.57 19.57 -4.27
N GLN A 260 -2.05 18.38 -3.97
CA GLN A 260 -2.87 17.16 -3.94
C GLN A 260 -3.93 17.25 -2.82
N ARG A 261 -5.22 17.31 -3.21
CA ARG A 261 -6.35 17.67 -2.33
C ARG A 261 -6.50 16.76 -1.11
N ALA A 262 -6.38 15.44 -1.31
CA ALA A 262 -6.53 14.47 -0.22
C ALA A 262 -5.40 14.58 0.81
N ALA A 263 -4.17 14.85 0.36
CA ALA A 263 -3.04 15.05 1.27
C ALA A 263 -3.15 16.38 2.04
N MET A 264 -3.64 17.45 1.41
CA MET A 264 -3.83 18.74 2.08
C MET A 264 -4.87 18.65 3.20
N ILE A 265 -6.03 18.04 2.94
CA ILE A 265 -7.05 17.87 3.98
C ILE A 265 -6.62 16.86 5.04
N GLY A 266 -5.94 15.77 4.62
CA GLY A 266 -5.40 14.76 5.52
C GLY A 266 -4.37 15.33 6.50
N LEU A 267 -3.53 16.26 6.03
CA LEU A 267 -2.57 16.95 6.89
C LEU A 267 -3.27 17.75 7.99
N GLY A 268 -4.35 18.47 7.66
CA GLY A 268 -5.20 19.15 8.63
C GLY A 268 -5.90 18.19 9.59
N ASN A 269 -6.42 17.07 9.09
CA ASN A 269 -7.04 16.03 9.92
C ASN A 269 -6.05 15.41 10.91
N ALA A 270 -4.83 15.11 10.45
CA ALA A 270 -3.79 14.55 11.30
C ALA A 270 -3.39 15.53 12.42
N ALA A 271 -3.21 16.82 12.11
CA ALA A 271 -2.95 17.86 13.10
C ALA A 271 -4.10 17.98 14.12
N TYR A 272 -5.34 17.92 13.65
CA TYR A 272 -6.52 17.94 14.52
C TYR A 272 -6.55 16.71 15.45
N ALA A 273 -6.28 15.51 14.93
CA ALA A 273 -6.22 14.29 15.74
C ALA A 273 -5.10 14.30 16.80
N LEU A 274 -4.04 15.08 16.57
CA LEU A 274 -2.94 15.30 17.51
C LEU A 274 -3.25 16.38 18.56
N GLY A 275 -4.44 16.98 18.55
CA GLY A 275 -4.81 18.07 19.46
C GLY A 275 -4.12 19.39 19.13
N GLN A 276 -3.80 19.65 17.88
CA GLN A 276 -3.13 20.86 17.35
C GLN A 276 -4.14 21.68 16.52
N PRO A 277 -5.17 22.29 17.14
CA PRO A 277 -6.27 22.93 16.38
C PRO A 277 -5.81 24.15 15.58
N GLU A 278 -4.80 24.90 16.03
CA GLU A 278 -4.24 26.05 15.30
C GLU A 278 -3.56 25.59 14.02
N GLU A 279 -2.74 24.52 14.11
CA GLU A 279 -2.04 23.94 12.96
C GLU A 279 -3.05 23.32 11.98
N ALA A 280 -4.07 22.62 12.51
CA ALA A 280 -5.16 22.05 11.69
C ALA A 280 -5.90 23.15 10.90
N ALA A 281 -6.25 24.24 11.54
CA ALA A 281 -6.89 25.38 10.89
C ALA A 281 -6.02 25.98 9.79
N ALA A 282 -4.73 26.18 10.04
CA ALA A 282 -3.79 26.70 9.05
C ALA A 282 -3.68 25.76 7.83
N HIS A 283 -3.66 24.44 8.03
CA HIS A 283 -3.65 23.47 6.94
C HIS A 283 -4.96 23.46 6.13
N PHE A 284 -6.11 23.60 6.79
CA PHE A 284 -7.39 23.72 6.07
C PHE A 284 -7.48 25.06 5.30
N GLU A 285 -6.98 26.15 5.86
CA GLU A 285 -6.89 27.44 5.16
C GLU A 285 -5.98 27.34 3.92
N SER A 286 -4.84 26.69 4.03
CA SER A 286 -3.96 26.41 2.89
C SER A 286 -4.65 25.58 1.81
N ALA A 287 -5.40 24.52 2.21
CA ALA A 287 -6.17 23.70 1.28
C ALA A 287 -7.25 24.53 0.54
N ILE A 288 -7.90 25.44 1.24
CA ILE A 288 -8.91 26.37 0.69
C ILE A 288 -8.29 27.39 -0.26
N GLN A 289 -7.11 27.89 0.06
CA GLN A 289 -6.38 28.80 -0.82
C GLN A 289 -6.00 28.16 -2.15
N ALA A 290 -5.56 26.89 -2.09
CA ALA A 290 -5.24 26.11 -3.28
C ALA A 290 -6.49 25.67 -4.06
N HIS A 291 -7.60 25.40 -3.37
CA HIS A 291 -8.84 24.84 -3.91
C HIS A 291 -10.07 25.47 -3.25
N ALA A 292 -10.50 26.65 -3.71
CA ALA A 292 -11.62 27.39 -3.14
C ALA A 292 -12.97 26.66 -3.21
N ASP A 293 -13.07 25.64 -4.08
CA ASP A 293 -14.20 24.73 -4.26
C ASP A 293 -14.12 23.46 -3.38
N PHE A 294 -13.22 23.43 -2.39
CA PHE A 294 -13.05 22.25 -1.53
C PHE A 294 -13.95 22.32 -0.29
N ALA A 295 -15.21 21.89 -0.46
CA ALA A 295 -16.23 21.98 0.58
C ALA A 295 -15.85 21.28 1.90
N ASP A 296 -15.16 20.11 1.83
CA ASP A 296 -14.71 19.41 3.03
C ASP A 296 -13.68 20.21 3.83
N ALA A 297 -12.77 20.93 3.16
CA ALA A 297 -11.79 21.77 3.84
C ALA A 297 -12.48 22.95 4.55
N TRP A 298 -13.46 23.59 3.91
CA TRP A 298 -14.29 24.61 4.53
C TRP A 298 -15.07 24.09 5.73
N ASN A 299 -15.66 22.88 5.63
CA ASN A 299 -16.37 22.24 6.74
C ASN A 299 -15.43 21.93 7.92
N ASN A 300 -14.23 21.39 7.64
CA ASN A 300 -13.30 21.02 8.70
C ASN A 300 -12.72 22.28 9.38
N LEU A 301 -12.45 23.34 8.61
CA LEU A 301 -12.09 24.65 9.18
C LEU A 301 -13.20 25.19 10.08
N ALA A 302 -14.47 25.08 9.65
CA ALA A 302 -15.59 25.56 10.46
C ALA A 302 -15.71 24.77 11.78
N GLN A 303 -15.49 23.47 11.77
CA GLN A 303 -15.49 22.64 12.98
C GLN A 303 -14.39 23.08 13.95
N VAL A 304 -13.17 23.26 13.46
CA VAL A 304 -12.04 23.71 14.29
C VAL A 304 -12.31 25.12 14.88
N ARG A 305 -12.80 26.07 14.07
CA ARG A 305 -13.13 27.43 14.54
C ARG A 305 -14.26 27.43 15.56
N LEU A 306 -15.25 26.53 15.40
CA LEU A 306 -16.30 26.35 16.40
C LEU A 306 -15.74 25.89 17.75
N GLU A 307 -14.86 24.90 17.77
CA GLU A 307 -14.24 24.37 18.99
C GLU A 307 -13.30 25.38 19.66
N GLN A 308 -12.68 26.26 18.88
CA GLN A 308 -11.92 27.41 19.38
C GLN A 308 -12.79 28.55 19.93
N GLY A 309 -14.14 28.44 19.87
CA GLY A 309 -15.05 29.52 20.25
C GLY A 309 -15.10 30.68 19.24
N ARG A 310 -14.46 30.54 18.08
CA ARG A 310 -14.39 31.58 17.04
C ARG A 310 -15.63 31.52 16.15
N LEU A 311 -16.83 31.75 16.76
CA LEU A 311 -18.14 31.57 16.15
C LEU A 311 -18.33 32.34 14.83
N PRO A 312 -17.94 33.62 14.69
CA PRO A 312 -18.11 34.34 13.42
C PRO A 312 -17.32 33.71 12.27
N GLU A 313 -16.12 33.22 12.54
CA GLU A 313 -15.28 32.58 11.55
C GLU A 313 -15.80 31.20 11.18
N ALA A 314 -16.28 30.44 12.18
CA ALA A 314 -16.95 29.15 11.96
C ALA A 314 -18.18 29.33 11.05
N ALA A 315 -19.00 30.35 11.30
CA ALA A 315 -20.18 30.65 10.49
C ALA A 315 -19.83 31.05 9.05
N LYS A 316 -18.77 31.83 8.86
CA LYS A 316 -18.28 32.19 7.53
C LYS A 316 -17.80 30.97 6.76
N ALA A 317 -17.01 30.11 7.39
CA ALA A 317 -16.46 28.91 6.77
C ALA A 317 -17.56 27.90 6.40
N ILE A 318 -18.49 27.61 7.33
CA ILE A 318 -19.56 26.63 7.06
C ILE A 318 -20.55 27.11 6.00
N LYS A 319 -20.84 28.42 5.96
CA LYS A 319 -21.65 29.00 4.89
C LYS A 319 -21.03 28.71 3.53
N ARG A 320 -19.70 28.81 3.44
CA ARG A 320 -18.97 28.53 2.21
C ARG A 320 -19.03 27.04 1.85
N ALA A 321 -18.85 26.13 2.82
CA ALA A 321 -18.99 24.70 2.60
C ALA A 321 -20.37 24.32 2.03
N VAL A 322 -21.44 24.88 2.61
CA VAL A 322 -22.81 24.65 2.14
C VAL A 322 -23.04 25.22 0.73
N GLN A 323 -22.48 26.39 0.43
CA GLN A 323 -22.58 27.00 -0.91
C GLN A 323 -21.87 26.17 -1.98
N VAL A 324 -20.71 25.61 -1.68
CA VAL A 324 -19.97 24.71 -2.59
C VAL A 324 -20.73 23.41 -2.77
N GLY A 325 -21.31 22.86 -1.70
CA GLY A 325 -22.11 21.65 -1.75
C GLY A 325 -21.28 20.38 -1.95
N GLY A 326 -21.88 19.37 -2.56
CA GLY A 326 -21.23 18.11 -2.88
C GLY A 326 -21.82 16.89 -2.16
N PRO A 327 -21.20 15.72 -2.22
CA PRO A 327 -21.75 14.46 -1.69
C PRO A 327 -22.02 14.46 -0.18
N ARG A 328 -21.39 15.38 0.58
CA ARG A 328 -21.52 15.51 2.04
C ARG A 328 -22.32 16.74 2.46
N ALA A 329 -23.13 17.32 1.59
CA ALA A 329 -23.90 18.56 1.84
C ALA A 329 -24.77 18.49 3.11
N GLU A 330 -25.37 17.34 3.43
CA GLU A 330 -26.13 17.13 4.65
C GLU A 330 -25.29 17.32 5.92
N ARG A 331 -24.05 16.83 5.91
CA ARG A 331 -23.11 17.01 7.02
C ARG A 331 -22.79 18.49 7.22
N TYR A 332 -22.56 19.23 6.13
CA TYR A 332 -22.28 20.66 6.19
C TYR A 332 -23.48 21.45 6.74
N SER A 333 -24.69 21.13 6.27
CA SER A 333 -25.92 21.73 6.76
C SER A 333 -26.18 21.45 8.25
N SER A 334 -25.85 20.25 8.69
CA SER A 334 -25.93 19.83 10.10
C SER A 334 -25.00 20.67 10.99
N LEU A 335 -23.75 20.82 10.57
CA LEU A 335 -22.78 21.66 11.29
C LEU A 335 -23.19 23.14 11.25
N GLN A 336 -23.73 23.62 10.13
CA GLN A 336 -24.23 24.99 10.02
C GLN A 336 -25.33 25.26 11.06
N LYS A 337 -26.32 24.37 11.20
CA LYS A 337 -27.37 24.52 12.22
C LYS A 337 -26.77 24.60 13.63
N LYS A 338 -25.80 23.72 13.95
CA LYS A 338 -25.12 23.72 15.25
C LYS A 338 -24.41 25.05 15.54
N ILE A 339 -23.73 25.61 14.55
CA ILE A 339 -22.98 26.88 14.68
C ILE A 339 -23.99 28.04 14.86
N LEU A 340 -25.04 28.08 14.04
CA LEU A 340 -26.05 29.15 14.11
C LEU A 340 -26.79 29.21 15.46
N MET A 341 -27.03 28.07 16.11
CA MET A 341 -27.63 28.01 17.45
C MET A 341 -26.73 28.60 18.55
N GLN A 342 -25.43 28.70 18.33
CA GLN A 342 -24.46 29.22 19.28
C GLN A 342 -24.12 30.71 19.03
N LEU A 343 -24.50 31.25 17.88
CA LEU A 343 -24.31 32.67 17.62
C LEU A 343 -25.20 33.53 18.53
N PRO A 344 -24.70 34.61 19.11
CA PRO A 344 -25.53 35.56 19.85
C PRO A 344 -26.58 36.12 18.91
N ALA A 345 -27.79 36.32 19.47
CA ALA A 345 -28.84 36.99 18.73
C ALA A 345 -28.35 38.36 18.22
N PRO A 346 -28.71 38.74 16.98
CA PRO A 346 -28.32 40.05 16.48
C PRO A 346 -28.81 41.11 17.45
N ALA A 347 -27.91 41.99 17.90
CA ALA A 347 -28.27 43.10 18.77
C ALA A 347 -29.43 43.86 18.10
N SER A 348 -30.54 43.96 18.79
CA SER A 348 -31.70 44.76 18.31
C SER A 348 -31.19 46.19 18.10
N VAL A 349 -31.13 46.61 16.84
CA VAL A 349 -30.89 48.01 16.51
C VAL A 349 -32.06 48.79 17.11
N LYS A 350 -31.84 49.43 18.26
CA LYS A 350 -32.76 50.44 18.74
C LYS A 350 -32.76 51.53 17.70
N SER A 351 -33.85 51.63 16.95
CA SER A 351 -34.10 52.77 16.08
C SER A 351 -34.16 54.06 16.96
N PRO A 352 -33.58 55.14 16.48
CA PRO A 352 -33.55 56.42 17.21
C PRO A 352 -34.94 57.02 17.35
#